data_e4f7681e04f1a3dfdce56c935ad42fd8
#
_entry.id   e4f7681e04f1a3dfdce56c935ad42fd8
#
_cell.length_a   1.000
_cell.length_b   1.000
_cell.length_c   1.000
_cell.angle_alpha   90.00
_cell.angle_beta   90.00
_cell.angle_gamma   90.00
#
_symmetry.space_group_name_H-M   'P 1'
#
loop_
_entity.id
_entity.type
_entity.pdbx_description
1 polymer ?
#
loop_
_entity_poly.entity_id
_entity_poly.type
_entity_poly.pdbx_seq_one_letter_code
_entity_poly.pdbx_strand_id
1 'polypeptide(L)'
;MIHVSDFINPETGHLVLHDENRIILDEARKIIYTSSNGDAWWDADQLLTQVDPAIQVFEKAHPRKTALFIFDQSSTHGSLSHDALKAFEMDKSDGGAQHKQHDTIIPESNPSPEQHGKPQKMTHPDR
;
A
#
# COMPACT_ATOMS: atom_id res chain seq x y z
N MET A 1 10.23 24.26 -2.84
CA MET A 1 10.87 22.97 -3.14
C MET A 1 9.86 22.14 -3.93
N ILE A 2 10.31 21.36 -4.90
CA ILE A 2 9.43 20.48 -5.67
C ILE A 2 9.86 19.05 -5.35
N HIS A 3 8.92 18.19 -4.99
CA HIS A 3 9.12 16.76 -4.83
C HIS A 3 8.35 16.01 -5.92
N VAL A 4 8.85 14.84 -6.27
CA VAL A 4 8.18 13.95 -7.22
C VAL A 4 8.06 12.58 -6.58
N SER A 5 6.83 12.10 -6.47
CA SER A 5 6.55 10.71 -6.13
C SER A 5 6.20 9.95 -7.41
N ASP A 6 6.92 8.87 -7.71
CA ASP A 6 6.74 8.11 -8.95
C ASP A 6 6.94 6.62 -8.72
N PHE A 7 6.32 5.82 -9.58
CA PHE A 7 6.51 4.37 -9.63
C PHE A 7 7.35 4.01 -10.84
N ILE A 8 8.47 3.34 -10.60
CA ILE A 8 9.43 2.96 -11.65
C ILE A 8 9.20 1.51 -12.06
N ASN A 9 8.94 1.31 -13.34
CA ASN A 9 8.81 0.00 -13.95
C ASN A 9 10.09 -0.30 -14.77
N PRO A 10 10.71 -1.47 -14.62
CA PRO A 10 11.94 -1.81 -15.33
C PRO A 10 11.79 -1.89 -16.86
N GLU A 11 10.58 -2.09 -17.39
CA GLU A 11 10.34 -2.19 -18.82
C GLU A 11 10.13 -0.84 -19.50
N THR A 12 9.45 0.09 -18.81
CA THR A 12 8.95 1.34 -19.45
C THR A 12 9.52 2.61 -18.80
N GLY A 13 10.30 2.49 -17.73
CA GLY A 13 10.71 3.62 -16.92
C GLY A 13 9.62 3.96 -15.90
N HIS A 14 9.08 5.17 -15.91
CA HIS A 14 7.97 5.51 -15.03
C HIS A 14 6.66 4.81 -15.44
N LEU A 15 5.75 4.64 -14.51
CA LEU A 15 4.48 3.95 -14.73
C LEU A 15 3.48 4.87 -15.44
N VAL A 16 3.27 4.61 -16.73
CA VAL A 16 2.39 5.39 -17.62
C VAL A 16 1.57 4.49 -18.51
N LEU A 17 0.41 4.96 -18.89
CA LEU A 17 -0.42 4.41 -19.95
C LEU A 17 -0.29 5.27 -21.20
N HIS A 18 0.04 4.65 -22.33
CA HIS A 18 0.12 5.31 -23.63
C HIS A 18 -0.99 4.84 -24.56
N ASP A 19 -1.36 5.69 -25.50
CA ASP A 19 -2.13 5.29 -26.66
C ASP A 19 -1.25 4.64 -27.75
N GLU A 20 -1.87 4.29 -28.88
CA GLU A 20 -1.18 3.71 -30.04
C GLU A 20 -0.13 4.66 -30.67
N ASN A 21 -0.28 5.97 -30.45
CA ASN A 21 0.61 7.02 -30.94
C ASN A 21 1.69 7.41 -29.91
N ARG A 22 1.80 6.68 -28.79
CA ARG A 22 2.70 6.97 -27.65
C ARG A 22 2.40 8.27 -26.91
N ILE A 23 1.17 8.76 -27.01
CA ILE A 23 0.71 9.89 -26.20
C ILE A 23 0.33 9.35 -24.81
N ILE A 24 0.77 10.03 -23.76
CA ILE A 24 0.44 9.66 -22.37
C ILE A 24 -1.06 9.92 -22.14
N LEU A 25 -1.80 8.87 -21.84
CA LEU A 25 -3.20 8.92 -21.49
C LEU A 25 -3.40 9.05 -19.97
N ASP A 26 -2.51 8.42 -19.20
CA ASP A 26 -2.58 8.42 -17.75
C ASP A 26 -1.20 8.13 -17.15
N GLU A 27 -0.91 8.66 -15.98
CA GLU A 27 0.37 8.42 -15.30
C GLU A 27 0.19 8.31 -13.77
N ALA A 28 1.02 7.48 -13.15
CA ALA A 28 1.01 7.29 -11.70
C ALA A 28 1.82 8.34 -10.93
N ARG A 29 2.61 9.15 -11.61
CA ARG A 29 3.47 10.16 -11.03
C ARG A 29 2.67 11.30 -10.40
N LYS A 30 3.14 11.78 -9.23
CA LYS A 30 2.62 12.97 -8.58
C LYS A 30 3.73 13.98 -8.32
N ILE A 31 3.50 15.22 -8.74
CA ILE A 31 4.37 16.36 -8.46
C ILE A 31 3.80 17.10 -7.25
N ILE A 32 4.63 17.36 -6.25
CA ILE A 32 4.26 17.93 -4.96
C ILE A 32 4.98 19.27 -4.80
N TYR A 33 4.23 20.34 -4.65
CA TYR A 33 4.73 21.68 -4.46
C TYR A 33 4.65 22.08 -2.99
N THR A 34 5.64 21.65 -2.20
CA THR A 34 5.68 21.96 -0.77
C THR A 34 5.99 23.44 -0.54
N SER A 35 5.03 24.19 -0.08
CA SER A 35 5.19 25.59 0.33
C SER A 35 4.14 25.94 1.39
N SER A 36 4.27 27.09 2.03
CA SER A 36 3.30 27.56 3.03
C SER A 36 1.88 27.69 2.51
N ASN A 37 1.71 27.83 1.20
CA ASN A 37 0.42 27.93 0.50
C ASN A 37 0.23 26.85 -0.57
N GLY A 38 1.09 25.81 -0.58
CA GLY A 38 1.06 24.72 -1.54
C GLY A 38 0.54 23.43 -0.91
N ASP A 39 1.01 22.31 -1.48
CA ASP A 39 0.63 20.98 -1.01
C ASP A 39 1.12 20.72 0.42
N ALA A 40 0.37 19.92 1.15
CA ALA A 40 0.80 19.39 2.43
C ALA A 40 2.09 18.57 2.29
N TRP A 41 2.78 18.39 3.42
CA TRP A 41 3.94 17.50 3.46
C TRP A 41 3.52 16.08 3.07
N TRP A 42 4.33 15.44 2.22
CA TRP A 42 4.07 14.08 1.75
C TRP A 42 4.16 13.07 2.88
N ASP A 43 3.08 12.34 3.12
CA ASP A 43 2.94 11.35 4.18
C ASP A 43 2.40 10.01 3.66
N ALA A 44 2.18 9.06 4.56
CA ALA A 44 1.71 7.73 4.21
C ALA A 44 0.29 7.73 3.64
N ASP A 45 -0.61 8.61 4.10
CA ASP A 45 -1.99 8.67 3.61
C ASP A 45 -2.03 9.18 2.16
N GLN A 46 -1.17 10.14 1.84
CA GLN A 46 -1.01 10.64 0.48
C GLN A 46 -0.39 9.59 -0.44
N LEU A 47 0.58 8.80 0.06
CA LEU A 47 1.15 7.68 -0.67
C LEU A 47 0.08 6.61 -0.96
N LEU A 48 -0.73 6.22 0.03
CA LEU A 48 -1.83 5.27 -0.16
C LEU A 48 -2.84 5.78 -1.19
N THR A 49 -3.17 7.07 -1.15
CA THR A 49 -4.04 7.70 -2.14
C THR A 49 -3.44 7.65 -3.55
N GLN A 50 -2.12 7.64 -3.69
CA GLN A 50 -1.44 7.50 -4.99
C GLN A 50 -1.38 6.05 -5.46
N VAL A 51 -1.32 5.07 -4.56
CA VAL A 51 -1.22 3.65 -4.91
C VAL A 51 -2.44 3.17 -5.68
N ASP A 52 -3.64 3.57 -5.30
CA ASP A 52 -4.88 3.14 -5.97
C ASP A 52 -4.91 3.51 -7.46
N PRO A 53 -4.68 4.77 -7.87
CA PRO A 53 -4.57 5.11 -9.29
C PRO A 53 -3.37 4.45 -9.96
N ALA A 54 -2.24 4.24 -9.26
CA ALA A 54 -1.10 3.54 -9.81
C ALA A 54 -1.42 2.08 -10.18
N ILE A 55 -2.21 1.38 -9.35
CA ILE A 55 -2.71 0.03 -9.66
C ILE A 55 -3.54 0.07 -10.94
N GLN A 56 -4.47 1.02 -11.07
CA GLN A 56 -5.32 1.15 -12.25
C GLN A 56 -4.53 1.44 -13.53
N VAL A 57 -3.51 2.30 -13.45
CA VAL A 57 -2.60 2.58 -14.58
C VAL A 57 -1.84 1.31 -14.96
N PHE A 58 -1.33 0.56 -13.95
CA PHE A 58 -0.61 -0.67 -14.19
C PHE A 58 -1.48 -1.73 -14.87
N GLU A 59 -2.69 -1.97 -14.39
CA GLU A 59 -3.61 -2.98 -14.95
C GLU A 59 -3.95 -2.69 -16.41
N LYS A 60 -4.15 -1.40 -16.75
CA LYS A 60 -4.41 -0.99 -18.14
C LYS A 60 -3.17 -1.05 -19.03
N ALA A 61 -2.01 -0.64 -18.51
CA ALA A 61 -0.75 -0.60 -19.27
C ALA A 61 -0.14 -2.00 -19.46
N HIS A 62 -0.37 -2.92 -18.52
CA HIS A 62 0.24 -4.24 -18.49
C HIS A 62 -0.79 -5.36 -18.30
N PRO A 63 -1.75 -5.53 -19.22
CA PRO A 63 -2.77 -6.56 -19.09
C PRO A 63 -2.11 -7.95 -18.99
N ARG A 64 -2.61 -8.78 -18.10
CA ARG A 64 -2.10 -10.14 -17.80
C ARG A 64 -0.77 -10.21 -17.04
N LYS A 65 -0.29 -9.11 -16.47
CA LYS A 65 0.84 -9.10 -15.53
C LYS A 65 0.36 -8.86 -14.11
N THR A 66 1.08 -9.39 -13.15
CA THR A 66 0.88 -9.12 -11.73
C THR A 66 1.91 -8.10 -11.27
N ALA A 67 1.45 -7.02 -10.63
CA ALA A 67 2.34 -6.02 -10.04
C ALA A 67 2.89 -6.50 -8.69
N LEU A 68 4.17 -6.25 -8.47
CA LEU A 68 4.79 -6.25 -7.14
C LEU A 68 5.28 -4.82 -6.87
N PHE A 69 4.62 -4.14 -5.95
CA PHE A 69 5.06 -2.82 -5.49
C PHE A 69 6.10 -2.99 -4.37
N ILE A 70 7.24 -2.34 -4.53
CA ILE A 70 8.34 -2.35 -3.56
C ILE A 70 8.53 -0.91 -3.09
N PHE A 71 8.41 -0.69 -1.79
CA PHE A 71 8.63 0.61 -1.15
C PHE A 71 9.92 0.56 -0.34
N ASP A 72 10.67 1.66 -0.36
CA ASP A 72 11.81 1.80 0.54
C ASP A 72 11.35 2.06 1.98
N GLN A 73 12.25 1.90 2.93
CA GLN A 73 11.95 2.15 4.36
C GLN A 73 12.19 3.62 4.72
N SER A 74 11.57 4.54 4.01
CA SER A 74 11.54 5.94 4.43
C SER A 74 10.59 6.14 5.62
N SER A 75 10.78 7.21 6.38
CA SER A 75 9.87 7.56 7.49
C SER A 75 8.42 7.75 7.03
N THR A 76 8.23 8.17 5.78
CA THR A 76 6.92 8.32 5.15
C THR A 76 6.24 6.98 4.88
N HIS A 77 7.03 5.98 4.45
CA HIS A 77 6.52 4.64 4.12
C HIS A 77 6.44 3.73 5.36
N GLY A 78 7.15 4.07 6.43
CA GLY A 78 7.22 3.29 7.66
C GLY A 78 6.09 3.54 8.66
N SER A 79 5.09 4.32 8.31
CA SER A 79 3.91 4.53 9.16
C SER A 79 3.14 3.24 9.34
N LEU A 80 2.88 2.90 10.60
CA LEU A 80 2.00 1.79 10.94
C LEU A 80 0.60 2.31 11.23
N SER A 81 -0.42 1.58 10.82
CA SER A 81 -1.79 1.84 11.25
C SER A 81 -1.87 1.90 12.77
N HIS A 82 -2.82 2.67 13.30
CA HIS A 82 -3.03 2.81 14.75
C HIS A 82 -3.26 1.46 15.45
N ASP A 83 -3.88 0.52 14.77
CA ASP A 83 -4.20 -0.83 15.22
C ASP A 83 -3.22 -1.90 14.72
N ALA A 84 -2.12 -1.50 14.05
CA ALA A 84 -1.14 -2.44 13.54
C ALA A 84 -0.44 -3.21 14.66
N LEU A 85 -0.21 -4.48 14.43
CA LEU A 85 0.61 -5.32 15.31
C LEU A 85 2.08 -4.90 15.18
N LYS A 86 2.62 -4.33 16.26
CA LYS A 86 4.01 -3.90 16.30
C LYS A 86 4.89 -5.03 16.81
N ALA A 87 5.85 -5.46 16.00
CA ALA A 87 6.75 -6.56 16.36
C ALA A 87 7.50 -6.34 17.68
N PHE A 88 7.77 -5.10 18.06
CA PHE A 88 8.41 -4.75 19.33
C PHE A 88 7.52 -4.93 20.55
N GLU A 89 6.22 -4.96 20.36
CA GLU A 89 5.22 -5.14 21.41
C GLU A 89 4.75 -6.59 21.52
N MET A 90 5.26 -7.47 20.65
CA MET A 90 4.97 -8.91 20.67
C MET A 90 6.00 -9.65 21.50
N ASP A 91 5.52 -10.54 22.37
CA ASP A 91 6.42 -11.44 23.11
C ASP A 91 7.01 -12.49 22.16
N LYS A 92 8.29 -12.84 22.41
CA LYS A 92 8.99 -13.89 21.66
C LYS A 92 8.66 -15.29 22.17
N SER A 93 8.12 -15.38 23.38
CA SER A 93 7.75 -16.64 24.00
C SER A 93 6.32 -17.01 23.65
N ASP A 94 6.05 -18.30 23.56
CA ASP A 94 4.71 -18.81 23.43
C ASP A 94 3.89 -18.50 24.68
N GLY A 95 2.82 -17.69 24.54
CA GLY A 95 1.94 -17.29 25.62
C GLY A 95 2.24 -15.96 26.29
N GLY A 96 3.10 -15.13 25.73
CA GLY A 96 3.29 -13.74 26.20
C GLY A 96 2.02 -12.89 26.04
N ALA A 97 1.94 -11.80 26.81
CA ALA A 97 0.79 -10.90 26.80
C ALA A 97 0.62 -10.23 25.42
N GLN A 98 -0.35 -10.69 24.66
CA GLN A 98 -0.72 -10.15 23.37
C GLN A 98 -1.84 -9.10 23.52
N HIS A 99 -1.57 -8.05 24.26
CA HIS A 99 -2.56 -7.07 24.71
C HIS A 99 -3.29 -6.31 23.58
N LYS A 100 -2.85 -6.44 22.33
CA LYS A 100 -3.37 -5.61 21.23
C LYS A 100 -3.81 -6.39 20.00
N GLN A 101 -3.87 -7.72 20.09
CA GLN A 101 -4.40 -8.50 18.98
C GLN A 101 -5.92 -8.54 19.04
N HIS A 102 -6.56 -8.02 18.00
CA HIS A 102 -7.99 -8.11 17.84
C HIS A 102 -8.33 -9.16 16.79
N ASP A 103 -9.41 -9.90 17.02
CA ASP A 103 -9.97 -10.76 16.00
C ASP A 103 -10.33 -9.92 14.77
N THR A 104 -10.03 -10.41 13.60
CA THR A 104 -10.34 -9.75 12.33
C THR A 104 -11.40 -10.50 11.55
N ILE A 105 -11.84 -9.92 10.47
CA ILE A 105 -12.74 -10.57 9.51
C ILE A 105 -11.96 -10.79 8.23
N ILE A 106 -12.06 -11.99 7.68
CA ILE A 106 -11.39 -12.34 6.43
C ILE A 106 -12.00 -11.49 5.31
N PRO A 107 -11.20 -10.67 4.60
CA PRO A 107 -11.68 -9.73 3.61
C PRO A 107 -12.14 -10.43 2.33
N GLU A 108 -12.95 -9.75 1.54
CA GLU A 108 -13.43 -10.23 0.23
C GLU A 108 -12.29 -10.42 -0.79
N SER A 109 -11.14 -9.77 -0.58
CA SER A 109 -9.94 -9.97 -1.40
C SER A 109 -9.21 -11.29 -1.16
N ASN A 110 -9.64 -12.09 -0.16
CA ASN A 110 -9.06 -13.41 0.08
C ASN A 110 -9.31 -14.34 -1.12
N PRO A 111 -8.29 -15.10 -1.59
CA PRO A 111 -8.43 -16.02 -2.73
C PRO A 111 -9.48 -17.12 -2.57
N SER A 112 -9.88 -17.42 -1.34
CA SER A 112 -10.87 -18.44 -1.00
C SER A 112 -12.23 -17.79 -0.68
N PRO A 113 -13.17 -17.71 -1.64
CA PRO A 113 -14.45 -17.04 -1.45
C PRO A 113 -15.28 -17.59 -0.28
N GLU A 114 -15.14 -18.87 0.00
CA GLU A 114 -15.82 -19.56 1.11
C GLU A 114 -15.37 -19.05 2.51
N GLN A 115 -14.26 -18.33 2.58
CA GLN A 115 -13.73 -17.75 3.82
C GLN A 115 -14.18 -16.30 4.03
N HIS A 116 -14.68 -15.62 3.01
CA HIS A 116 -15.07 -14.22 3.09
C HIS A 116 -16.06 -13.97 4.24
N GLY A 117 -15.84 -12.90 4.98
CA GLY A 117 -16.69 -12.49 6.09
C GLY A 117 -16.61 -13.36 7.34
N LYS A 118 -15.82 -14.45 7.34
CA LYS A 118 -15.64 -15.27 8.53
C LYS A 118 -14.70 -14.62 9.54
N PRO A 119 -14.96 -14.80 10.86
CA PRO A 119 -14.06 -14.34 11.89
C PRO A 119 -12.70 -15.05 11.81
N GLN A 120 -11.64 -14.28 11.84
CA GLN A 120 -10.27 -14.79 11.96
C GLN A 120 -9.78 -14.55 13.38
N LYS A 121 -9.63 -15.65 14.13
CA LYS A 121 -9.10 -15.60 15.49
C LYS A 121 -7.61 -15.29 15.47
N MET A 122 -7.22 -14.20 16.10
CA MET A 122 -5.83 -13.77 16.22
C MET A 122 -5.18 -14.19 17.54
N THR A 123 -5.98 -14.69 18.49
CA THR A 123 -5.52 -15.21 19.77
C THR A 123 -5.91 -16.67 19.95
N HIS A 124 -5.08 -17.44 20.62
CA HIS A 124 -5.40 -18.84 20.96
C HIS A 124 -6.52 -18.88 22.01
N PRO A 125 -7.56 -19.72 21.84
CA PRO A 125 -8.73 -19.73 22.72
C PRO A 125 -8.42 -20.13 24.19
N ASP A 126 -7.30 -20.81 24.42
CA ASP A 126 -6.91 -21.33 25.72
C ASP A 126 -5.86 -20.46 26.45
N ARG A 127 -5.71 -19.16 26.08
CA ARG A 127 -4.71 -18.27 26.66
C ARG A 127 -5.23 -16.85 26.87
#